data_de2d2c62ab58ef8e295df94eec0239b8
#
_entry.id   de2d2c62ab58ef8e295df94eec0239b8
#
_cell.length_a   1.000
_cell.length_b   1.000
_cell.length_c   1.000
_cell.angle_alpha   90.00
_cell.angle_beta   90.00
_cell.angle_gamma   90.00
#
_symmetry.space_group_name_H-M   'P 1'
#
loop_
_entity.id
_entity.type
_entity.pdbx_description
1 polymer ?
#
loop_
_entity_poly.entity_id
_entity_poly.type
_entity_poly.pdbx_seq_one_letter_code
_entity_poly.pdbx_strand_id
1 'polypeptide(L)'
;MAAVLRLPFRLVTAACVALAASSCATFPEQPPAGSWQPNVPLTPQAAPEPETGGGGGSAEVAPGDNQPTKIPPPDGCKDYHPAVLATCLDTVVAVAALPGDGSNPTALVGERKTGRVLLVRKDTVPTVFATIPVDASTDGGLTGLALSPNYEEDQLVFAYITTATDNRVVRIAPGDKPKPVLTGIPRGATGNRGSLARDHRGALVLATGDAGVAADPKSLAGKVLRFTGDGAPAPGNPTAGSTVLASGLHSPGGICSSLDGTQTWVTDRTAAADVLYRVTPGKALTSPAWSWPDRPGVSGCAATPELVWVAMATAGHLQNLPQAPDGTFTGKPQIALAAPDGFGKVDGMDLMTDQIAIAGTVNKQSGPAVSSDDRAVAILVQPQGGGGGAD
;
A
#
# COMPACT_ATOMS: atom_id res chain seq x y z
N MET A 1 40.09 -29.06 -59.39
CA MET A 1 41.42 -28.47 -59.17
C MET A 1 41.22 -27.26 -58.28
N ALA A 2 41.55 -27.36 -57.02
CA ALA A 2 41.35 -26.35 -55.99
C ALA A 2 42.69 -25.70 -55.69
N ALA A 3 42.76 -24.39 -55.69
CA ALA A 3 43.91 -23.65 -55.23
C ALA A 3 43.51 -22.95 -53.88
N VAL A 4 44.17 -23.45 -52.84
CA VAL A 4 44.07 -22.87 -51.48
C VAL A 4 45.13 -21.77 -51.36
N LEU A 5 44.71 -20.55 -51.12
CA LEU A 5 45.61 -19.42 -50.85
C LEU A 5 45.70 -19.20 -49.34
N ARG A 6 46.86 -19.48 -48.76
CA ARG A 6 47.21 -19.18 -47.37
C ARG A 6 47.87 -17.81 -47.29
N LEU A 7 47.32 -16.89 -46.52
CA LEU A 7 48.02 -15.65 -46.13
C LEU A 7 48.60 -15.78 -44.71
N PRO A 8 49.79 -15.24 -44.45
CA PRO A 8 50.43 -15.36 -43.14
C PRO A 8 49.99 -14.29 -42.15
N PHE A 9 49.86 -14.74 -40.94
CA PHE A 9 49.63 -13.93 -39.74
C PHE A 9 50.90 -13.12 -39.43
N ARG A 10 50.79 -11.80 -39.46
CA ARG A 10 51.79 -10.89 -38.89
C ARG A 10 51.36 -10.44 -37.49
N LEU A 11 52.10 -10.89 -36.47
CA LEU A 11 52.10 -10.34 -35.14
C LEU A 11 52.50 -8.85 -35.19
N VAL A 12 51.65 -7.97 -34.68
CA VAL A 12 51.99 -6.63 -34.29
C VAL A 12 51.93 -6.56 -32.76
N THR A 13 53.10 -6.58 -32.14
CA THR A 13 53.29 -6.29 -30.73
C THR A 13 53.19 -4.79 -30.54
N ALA A 14 52.09 -4.26 -30.00
CA ALA A 14 51.95 -2.90 -29.52
C ALA A 14 52.36 -2.86 -28.03
N ALA A 15 53.48 -2.20 -27.75
CA ALA A 15 53.93 -1.88 -26.39
C ALA A 15 53.04 -0.76 -25.81
N CYS A 16 52.19 -1.11 -24.85
CA CYS A 16 51.51 -0.11 -24.03
C CYS A 16 52.44 0.39 -22.90
N VAL A 17 52.94 1.62 -23.09
CA VAL A 17 53.61 2.33 -22.00
C VAL A 17 52.51 2.85 -21.04
N ALA A 18 52.42 2.23 -19.88
CA ALA A 18 51.55 2.73 -18.79
C ALA A 18 52.21 3.94 -18.12
N LEU A 19 51.71 5.14 -18.40
CA LEU A 19 51.96 6.31 -17.54
C LEU A 19 51.09 6.20 -16.28
N ALA A 20 51.69 5.77 -15.19
CA ALA A 20 51.15 5.91 -13.86
C ALA A 20 51.24 7.39 -13.42
N ALA A 21 50.17 8.13 -13.59
CA ALA A 21 50.01 9.45 -12.94
C ALA A 21 49.59 9.20 -11.50
N SER A 22 50.55 9.15 -10.57
CA SER A 22 50.32 9.24 -9.13
C SER A 22 49.90 10.66 -8.78
N SER A 23 48.58 10.92 -8.71
CA SER A 23 48.06 12.11 -8.07
C SER A 23 48.13 11.93 -6.56
N CYS A 24 49.18 12.47 -5.95
CA CYS A 24 49.23 12.67 -4.50
C CYS A 24 48.19 13.74 -4.15
N ALA A 25 47.04 13.33 -3.62
CA ALA A 25 46.15 14.26 -2.95
C ALA A 25 46.82 14.66 -1.62
N THR A 26 47.36 15.90 -1.56
CA THR A 26 47.78 16.50 -0.28
C THR A 26 46.53 16.92 0.47
N PHE A 27 46.16 16.15 1.50
CA PHE A 27 45.20 16.59 2.49
C PHE A 27 45.84 17.68 3.35
N PRO A 28 45.12 18.79 3.66
CA PRO A 28 45.61 19.73 4.65
C PRO A 28 45.84 19.01 5.98
N GLU A 29 46.98 19.28 6.63
CA GLU A 29 47.31 18.73 7.91
C GLU A 29 46.15 18.96 8.89
N GLN A 30 45.61 17.90 9.41
CA GLN A 30 44.60 17.93 10.45
C GLN A 30 45.27 18.49 11.73
N PRO A 31 44.70 19.52 12.37
CA PRO A 31 45.27 20.01 13.62
C PRO A 31 45.37 18.86 14.63
N PRO A 32 46.38 18.82 15.45
CA PRO A 32 46.58 17.76 16.43
C PRO A 32 45.29 17.61 17.26
N ALA A 33 44.80 16.37 17.39
CA ALA A 33 43.63 16.05 18.18
C ALA A 33 43.81 16.64 19.58
N GLY A 34 42.99 17.65 19.90
CA GLY A 34 42.97 18.18 21.26
C GLY A 34 42.68 17.04 22.22
N SER A 35 43.43 16.96 23.31
CA SER A 35 43.23 15.94 24.33
C SER A 35 41.76 15.89 24.73
N TRP A 36 41.12 14.74 24.50
CA TRP A 36 39.74 14.52 24.88
C TRP A 36 39.65 14.68 26.41
N GLN A 37 38.98 15.73 26.89
CA GLN A 37 38.61 15.87 28.28
C GLN A 37 37.22 15.31 28.46
N PRO A 38 37.00 14.40 29.43
CA PRO A 38 35.66 13.93 29.77
C PRO A 38 34.80 15.14 30.15
N ASN A 39 33.66 15.33 29.45
CA ASN A 39 32.67 16.29 29.92
C ASN A 39 32.26 15.94 31.34
N VAL A 40 32.26 16.95 32.21
CA VAL A 40 31.72 16.81 33.56
C VAL A 40 30.29 16.27 33.44
N PRO A 41 29.89 15.23 34.21
CA PRO A 41 28.52 14.75 34.20
C PRO A 41 27.56 15.92 34.39
N LEU A 42 26.59 16.07 33.50
CA LEU A 42 25.49 17.04 33.66
C LEU A 42 24.73 16.62 34.93
N THR A 43 24.97 17.32 36.02
CA THR A 43 24.07 17.25 37.18
C THR A 43 22.72 17.82 36.72
N PRO A 44 21.61 17.14 36.96
CA PRO A 44 20.29 17.74 36.71
C PRO A 44 20.21 19.04 37.49
N GLN A 45 20.26 20.21 36.84
CA GLN A 45 19.92 21.46 37.49
C GLN A 45 18.42 21.39 37.72
N ALA A 46 18.01 21.66 38.97
CA ALA A 46 16.61 21.92 39.25
C ALA A 46 16.11 23.01 38.33
N ALA A 47 14.91 22.86 37.84
CA ALA A 47 14.26 23.86 37.01
C ALA A 47 14.37 25.24 37.74
N PRO A 48 14.66 26.34 37.02
CA PRO A 48 14.73 27.64 37.65
C PRO A 48 13.37 27.92 38.34
N GLU A 49 13.45 28.13 39.64
CA GLU A 49 12.30 28.64 40.40
C GLU A 49 11.94 30.02 39.84
N PRO A 50 10.65 30.28 39.59
CA PRO A 50 10.21 31.62 39.16
C PRO A 50 10.57 32.63 40.25
N GLU A 51 11.36 33.66 39.89
CA GLU A 51 11.64 34.77 40.80
C GLU A 51 10.35 35.43 41.21
N THR A 52 9.99 35.30 42.50
CA THR A 52 8.89 36.06 43.11
C THR A 52 9.40 37.48 43.40
N GLY A 53 9.47 38.30 42.31
CA GLY A 53 9.60 39.76 42.46
C GLY A 53 8.28 40.31 42.99
N GLY A 54 8.27 40.84 44.22
CA GLY A 54 7.13 41.46 44.83
C GLY A 54 6.67 42.72 44.07
N GLY A 55 5.38 42.81 43.80
CA GLY A 55 4.73 43.99 43.23
C GLY A 55 3.31 43.68 42.77
N GLY A 56 2.33 44.02 43.56
CA GLY A 56 0.91 43.69 43.46
C GLY A 56 0.26 43.84 42.11
N GLY A 57 -0.53 42.86 41.78
CA GLY A 57 -1.45 42.82 40.68
C GLY A 57 -1.85 41.38 40.42
N SER A 58 -2.94 40.94 41.06
CA SER A 58 -3.54 39.63 40.82
C SER A 58 -4.07 39.57 39.39
N ALA A 59 -3.24 39.17 38.45
CA ALA A 59 -3.72 38.58 37.21
C ALA A 59 -3.71 37.07 37.42
N GLU A 60 -4.86 36.49 37.65
CA GLU A 60 -5.12 35.08 37.62
C GLU A 60 -4.72 34.60 36.22
N VAL A 61 -3.49 34.03 36.09
CA VAL A 61 -3.10 33.31 34.88
C VAL A 61 -3.90 32.01 34.93
N ALA A 62 -4.96 31.98 34.16
CA ALA A 62 -5.73 30.77 33.94
C ALA A 62 -4.73 29.65 33.51
N PRO A 63 -4.81 28.42 34.07
CA PRO A 63 -4.04 27.29 33.62
C PRO A 63 -4.26 27.17 32.12
N GLY A 64 -3.19 27.25 31.32
CA GLY A 64 -3.30 27.03 29.91
C GLY A 64 -3.92 25.65 29.67
N ASP A 65 -5.10 25.66 29.06
CA ASP A 65 -5.77 24.44 28.62
C ASP A 65 -4.91 23.76 27.58
N ASN A 66 -3.98 22.92 28.02
CA ASN A 66 -3.31 21.92 27.21
C ASN A 66 -4.24 20.70 27.00
N GLN A 67 -5.54 20.90 27.00
CA GLN A 67 -6.44 19.85 26.51
C GLN A 67 -6.23 19.72 24.99
N PRO A 68 -6.01 18.50 24.49
CA PRO A 68 -5.94 18.30 23.05
C PRO A 68 -7.21 18.87 22.43
N THR A 69 -7.04 19.84 21.54
CA THR A 69 -8.16 20.53 20.88
C THR A 69 -9.01 19.48 20.20
N LYS A 70 -10.26 19.31 20.67
CA LYS A 70 -11.20 18.35 20.07
C LYS A 70 -11.37 18.69 18.60
N ILE A 71 -11.06 17.74 17.72
CA ILE A 71 -11.21 17.90 16.27
C ILE A 71 -12.71 18.18 15.99
N PRO A 72 -13.05 19.28 15.31
CA PRO A 72 -14.44 19.57 14.98
C PRO A 72 -15.03 18.48 14.07
N PRO A 73 -16.34 18.22 14.15
CA PRO A 73 -16.99 17.31 13.21
C PRO A 73 -16.91 17.86 11.78
N PRO A 74 -16.96 17.00 10.75
CA PRO A 74 -16.99 17.43 9.37
C PRO A 74 -18.18 18.36 9.06
N ASP A 75 -17.93 19.35 8.19
CA ASP A 75 -18.95 20.28 7.69
C ASP A 75 -18.96 20.25 6.14
N GLY A 76 -19.99 19.66 5.55
CA GLY A 76 -20.04 19.39 4.12
C GLY A 76 -18.82 18.60 3.66
N CYS A 77 -18.19 19.03 2.57
CA CYS A 77 -16.96 18.40 2.05
C CYS A 77 -15.69 18.89 2.77
N LYS A 78 -15.79 19.47 3.95
CA LYS A 78 -14.65 19.88 4.76
C LYS A 78 -14.49 18.94 5.94
N ASP A 79 -13.35 18.31 6.06
CA ASP A 79 -12.97 17.49 7.20
C ASP A 79 -11.76 18.14 7.88
N TYR A 80 -11.83 18.20 9.21
CA TYR A 80 -10.79 18.86 10.02
C TYR A 80 -9.77 17.87 10.55
N HIS A 81 -10.00 16.57 10.33
CA HIS A 81 -9.09 15.56 10.83
C HIS A 81 -7.75 15.57 10.05
N PRO A 82 -6.60 15.64 10.75
CA PRO A 82 -5.29 15.79 10.08
C PRO A 82 -4.92 14.65 9.14
N ALA A 83 -5.45 13.45 9.36
CA ALA A 83 -5.20 12.28 8.52
C ALA A 83 -6.03 12.25 7.24
N VAL A 84 -7.04 13.11 7.07
CA VAL A 84 -7.89 13.13 5.87
C VAL A 84 -7.18 13.87 4.74
N LEU A 85 -6.99 13.19 3.62
CA LEU A 85 -6.35 13.70 2.40
C LEU A 85 -7.37 14.28 1.42
N ALA A 86 -8.55 13.67 1.34
CA ALA A 86 -9.62 14.08 0.44
C ALA A 86 -10.98 13.62 0.97
N THR A 87 -12.02 14.35 0.59
CA THR A 87 -13.40 14.19 1.05
C THR A 87 -14.39 14.20 -0.10
N CYS A 88 -15.65 13.86 0.17
CA CYS A 88 -16.73 13.84 -0.81
C CYS A 88 -16.45 12.97 -2.04
N LEU A 89 -15.70 11.90 -1.85
CA LEU A 89 -15.46 10.88 -2.85
C LEU A 89 -16.65 9.91 -2.95
N ASP A 90 -16.64 9.00 -3.90
CA ASP A 90 -17.68 7.97 -4.06
C ASP A 90 -17.09 6.57 -3.99
N THR A 91 -17.28 5.90 -2.84
CA THR A 91 -16.96 4.47 -2.70
C THR A 91 -15.51 4.15 -3.09
N VAL A 92 -14.57 4.55 -2.25
CA VAL A 92 -13.13 4.38 -2.52
C VAL A 92 -12.67 2.97 -2.14
N VAL A 93 -12.61 2.08 -3.12
CA VAL A 93 -12.18 0.67 -2.90
C VAL A 93 -10.81 0.35 -3.49
N ALA A 94 -10.25 1.23 -4.31
CA ALA A 94 -8.97 1.05 -4.94
C ALA A 94 -8.03 2.20 -4.54
N VAL A 95 -6.85 1.88 -4.08
CA VAL A 95 -5.86 2.85 -3.61
C VAL A 95 -4.48 2.45 -4.15
N ALA A 96 -3.71 3.43 -4.60
CA ALA A 96 -2.31 3.28 -4.93
C ALA A 96 -1.53 4.46 -4.35
N ALA A 97 -0.76 4.22 -3.30
CA ALA A 97 0.06 5.22 -2.65
C ALA A 97 1.21 5.64 -3.58
N LEU A 98 1.42 6.94 -3.71
CA LEU A 98 2.52 7.47 -4.51
C LEU A 98 3.83 7.43 -3.72
N PRO A 99 4.98 7.24 -4.40
CA PRO A 99 6.28 7.29 -3.74
C PRO A 99 6.49 8.58 -2.97
N GLY A 100 7.10 8.50 -1.78
CA GLY A 100 7.39 9.63 -0.92
C GLY A 100 7.83 9.18 0.46
N ASP A 101 8.30 10.12 1.28
CA ASP A 101 8.79 9.88 2.64
C ASP A 101 7.69 9.90 3.72
N GLY A 102 6.44 10.12 3.32
CA GLY A 102 5.30 10.21 4.23
C GLY A 102 5.07 11.60 4.85
N SER A 103 5.93 12.58 4.63
CA SER A 103 5.74 13.94 5.16
C SER A 103 4.55 14.67 4.51
N ASN A 104 4.26 14.34 3.27
CA ASN A 104 3.11 14.85 2.52
C ASN A 104 2.42 13.72 1.74
N PRO A 105 1.62 12.87 2.42
CA PRO A 105 1.01 11.70 1.81
C PRO A 105 0.18 12.06 0.58
N THR A 106 0.45 11.36 -0.50
CA THR A 106 -0.21 11.54 -1.80
C THR A 106 -0.57 10.17 -2.37
N ALA A 107 -1.73 10.04 -2.99
CA ALA A 107 -2.18 8.77 -3.57
C ALA A 107 -3.06 8.98 -4.80
N LEU A 108 -3.19 7.93 -5.60
CA LEU A 108 -4.28 7.75 -6.52
C LEU A 108 -5.37 6.90 -5.85
N VAL A 109 -6.60 7.37 -5.91
CA VAL A 109 -7.76 6.64 -5.38
C VAL A 109 -8.79 6.41 -6.48
N GLY A 110 -9.35 5.22 -6.49
CA GLY A 110 -10.33 4.78 -7.48
C GLY A 110 -11.74 4.72 -6.90
N GLU A 111 -12.66 5.40 -7.53
CA GLU A 111 -14.08 5.31 -7.23
C GLU A 111 -14.71 4.14 -7.96
N ARG A 112 -15.23 3.19 -7.20
CA ARG A 112 -15.71 1.90 -7.73
C ARG A 112 -16.75 2.03 -8.83
N LYS A 113 -17.73 2.92 -8.63
CA LYS A 113 -18.92 3.02 -9.52
C LYS A 113 -18.69 3.97 -10.68
N THR A 114 -18.00 5.06 -10.46
CA THR A 114 -17.79 6.10 -11.47
C THR A 114 -16.62 5.79 -12.38
N GLY A 115 -15.72 4.90 -11.95
CA GLY A 115 -14.48 4.60 -12.66
C GLY A 115 -13.48 5.76 -12.68
N ARG A 116 -13.71 6.81 -11.86
CA ARG A 116 -12.75 7.91 -11.73
C ARG A 116 -11.55 7.47 -10.91
N VAL A 117 -10.38 7.80 -11.39
CA VAL A 117 -9.12 7.74 -10.65
C VAL A 117 -8.74 9.17 -10.32
N LEU A 118 -8.58 9.47 -9.05
CA LEU A 118 -8.35 10.81 -8.52
C LEU A 118 -6.99 10.88 -7.83
N LEU A 119 -6.21 11.90 -8.16
CA LEU A 119 -5.03 12.25 -7.38
C LEU A 119 -5.48 13.02 -6.14
N VAL A 120 -5.11 12.53 -4.97
CA VAL A 120 -5.47 13.09 -3.67
C VAL A 120 -4.23 13.43 -2.86
N ARG A 121 -4.29 14.58 -2.20
CA ARG A 121 -3.27 15.08 -1.29
C ARG A 121 -3.93 16.03 -0.31
N LYS A 122 -3.42 16.09 0.91
CA LYS A 122 -3.95 16.99 1.93
C LYS A 122 -4.00 18.45 1.44
N ASP A 123 -5.02 19.17 1.88
CA ASP A 123 -5.25 20.60 1.61
C ASP A 123 -5.29 20.97 0.11
N THR A 124 -5.59 20.00 -0.74
CA THR A 124 -5.77 20.23 -2.18
C THR A 124 -7.08 19.63 -2.67
N VAL A 125 -7.68 20.28 -3.67
CA VAL A 125 -8.85 19.72 -4.35
C VAL A 125 -8.43 18.48 -5.14
N PRO A 126 -9.11 17.33 -5.00
CA PRO A 126 -8.82 16.15 -5.79
C PRO A 126 -8.89 16.42 -7.29
N THR A 127 -7.88 15.97 -8.04
CA THR A 127 -7.85 16.12 -9.48
C THR A 127 -8.07 14.81 -10.18
N VAL A 128 -8.87 14.81 -11.26
CA VAL A 128 -9.13 13.59 -12.05
C VAL A 128 -7.86 13.23 -12.83
N PHE A 129 -7.25 12.10 -12.50
CA PHE A 129 -6.14 11.52 -13.24
C PHE A 129 -6.63 10.78 -14.48
N ALA A 130 -7.71 10.00 -14.36
CA ALA A 130 -8.36 9.29 -15.46
C ALA A 130 -9.81 8.96 -15.11
N THR A 131 -10.61 8.70 -16.16
CA THR A 131 -11.94 8.09 -16.02
C THR A 131 -12.01 6.85 -16.90
N ILE A 132 -12.32 5.71 -16.31
CA ILE A 132 -12.34 4.41 -16.96
C ILE A 132 -13.79 3.94 -17.06
N PRO A 133 -14.32 3.59 -18.22
CA PRO A 133 -15.63 2.98 -18.32
C PRO A 133 -15.67 1.64 -17.58
N VAL A 134 -16.58 1.50 -16.60
CA VAL A 134 -16.72 0.31 -15.77
C VAL A 134 -18.18 -0.14 -15.70
N ASP A 135 -18.40 -1.44 -15.49
CA ASP A 135 -19.68 -2.01 -15.09
C ASP A 135 -19.68 -2.31 -13.58
N ALA A 136 -20.37 -1.47 -12.84
CA ALA A 136 -20.50 -1.60 -11.39
C ALA A 136 -21.90 -2.09 -10.96
N SER A 137 -22.64 -2.72 -11.88
CA SER A 137 -23.97 -3.28 -11.62
C SER A 137 -23.96 -4.45 -10.64
N THR A 138 -22.79 -5.07 -10.45
CA THR A 138 -22.54 -6.13 -9.49
C THR A 138 -21.55 -5.65 -8.40
N ASP A 139 -20.84 -6.58 -7.77
CA ASP A 139 -19.75 -6.31 -6.82
C ASP A 139 -18.44 -5.83 -7.50
N GLY A 140 -18.39 -5.81 -8.83
CA GLY A 140 -17.27 -5.29 -9.62
C GLY A 140 -17.25 -3.76 -9.75
N GLY A 141 -16.71 -3.26 -10.84
CA GLY A 141 -16.41 -1.86 -11.11
C GLY A 141 -14.90 -1.60 -11.13
N LEU A 142 -14.43 -0.44 -10.67
CA LEU A 142 -13.01 -0.17 -10.44
C LEU A 142 -12.65 -0.65 -9.03
N THR A 143 -11.98 -1.79 -8.89
CA THR A 143 -11.73 -2.41 -7.57
C THR A 143 -10.26 -2.60 -7.23
N GLY A 144 -9.33 -2.31 -8.15
CA GLY A 144 -7.89 -2.37 -7.87
C GLY A 144 -7.13 -1.28 -8.59
N LEU A 145 -6.13 -0.72 -7.93
CA LEU A 145 -5.15 0.21 -8.50
C LEU A 145 -3.75 -0.22 -8.06
N ALA A 146 -2.79 -0.10 -8.96
CA ALA A 146 -1.38 -0.23 -8.61
C ALA A 146 -0.55 0.70 -9.50
N LEU A 147 0.54 1.21 -8.96
CA LEU A 147 1.55 1.90 -9.76
C LEU A 147 2.37 0.87 -10.55
N SER A 148 2.97 1.29 -11.66
CA SER A 148 4.00 0.52 -12.33
C SER A 148 5.14 0.17 -11.35
N PRO A 149 5.78 -1.00 -11.48
CA PRO A 149 7.04 -1.25 -10.78
C PRO A 149 8.12 -0.18 -11.05
N ASN A 150 8.06 0.46 -12.23
CA ASN A 150 8.98 1.53 -12.65
C ASN A 150 8.28 2.91 -12.69
N TYR A 151 7.32 3.16 -11.80
CA TYR A 151 6.44 4.33 -11.86
C TYR A 151 7.20 5.66 -11.91
N GLU A 152 8.32 5.79 -11.25
CA GLU A 152 9.13 7.02 -11.26
C GLU A 152 9.63 7.36 -12.67
N GLU A 153 9.84 6.36 -13.52
CA GLU A 153 10.31 6.50 -14.90
C GLU A 153 9.16 6.61 -15.91
N ASP A 154 8.15 5.74 -15.78
CA ASP A 154 7.12 5.55 -16.81
C ASP A 154 5.77 6.21 -16.49
N GLN A 155 5.53 6.59 -15.23
CA GLN A 155 4.30 7.20 -14.72
C GLN A 155 3.03 6.36 -15.02
N LEU A 156 3.21 5.04 -15.27
CA LEU A 156 2.10 4.17 -15.60
C LEU A 156 1.32 3.73 -14.36
N VAL A 157 0.01 3.70 -14.49
CA VAL A 157 -0.92 3.19 -13.48
C VAL A 157 -1.70 2.03 -14.06
N PHE A 158 -1.93 1.01 -13.25
CA PHE A 158 -2.72 -0.16 -13.61
C PHE A 158 -4.01 -0.18 -12.82
N ALA A 159 -5.11 -0.52 -13.47
CA ALA A 159 -6.42 -0.62 -12.84
C ALA A 159 -7.06 -1.98 -13.14
N TYR A 160 -7.58 -2.64 -12.11
CA TYR A 160 -8.45 -3.80 -12.27
C TYR A 160 -9.90 -3.36 -12.30
N ILE A 161 -10.57 -3.71 -13.37
CA ILE A 161 -11.93 -3.25 -13.66
C ILE A 161 -12.84 -4.39 -14.12
N THR A 162 -14.14 -4.21 -13.88
CA THR A 162 -15.19 -5.02 -14.49
C THR A 162 -15.77 -4.27 -15.70
N THR A 163 -15.90 -4.96 -16.81
CA THR A 163 -16.58 -4.47 -18.02
C THR A 163 -17.89 -5.25 -18.25
N ALA A 164 -18.61 -4.94 -19.30
CA ALA A 164 -19.82 -5.70 -19.67
C ALA A 164 -19.53 -7.17 -20.01
N THR A 165 -18.30 -7.51 -20.42
CA THR A 165 -17.95 -8.83 -20.95
C THR A 165 -17.01 -9.64 -20.08
N ASP A 166 -16.10 -9.00 -19.37
CA ASP A 166 -15.06 -9.64 -18.56
C ASP A 166 -14.59 -8.73 -17.43
N ASN A 167 -13.80 -9.28 -16.54
CA ASN A 167 -12.92 -8.53 -15.66
C ASN A 167 -11.53 -8.44 -16.32
N ARG A 168 -10.84 -7.32 -16.15
CA ARG A 168 -9.54 -7.11 -16.80
C ARG A 168 -8.66 -6.11 -16.07
N VAL A 169 -7.36 -6.16 -16.40
CA VAL A 169 -6.42 -5.09 -16.05
C VAL A 169 -6.21 -4.19 -17.26
N VAL A 170 -6.27 -2.90 -17.02
CA VAL A 170 -5.91 -1.87 -18.00
C VAL A 170 -4.74 -1.05 -17.49
N ARG A 171 -3.91 -0.56 -18.40
CA ARG A 171 -2.82 0.38 -18.17
C ARG A 171 -3.25 1.79 -18.56
N ILE A 172 -2.91 2.74 -17.74
CA ILE A 172 -3.22 4.16 -17.91
C ILE A 172 -1.89 4.92 -17.94
N ALA A 173 -1.62 5.63 -19.01
CA ALA A 173 -0.56 6.63 -19.07
C ALA A 173 -1.20 8.02 -18.93
N PRO A 174 -0.49 9.02 -18.40
CA PRO A 174 -1.00 10.40 -18.28
C PRO A 174 -1.50 10.93 -19.62
N GLY A 175 -2.77 11.36 -19.67
CA GLY A 175 -3.38 11.93 -20.88
C GLY A 175 -3.83 10.90 -21.94
N ASP A 176 -3.53 9.62 -21.76
CA ASP A 176 -3.90 8.56 -22.72
C ASP A 176 -5.22 7.87 -22.33
N LYS A 177 -5.82 7.20 -23.32
CA LYS A 177 -6.93 6.27 -23.05
C LYS A 177 -6.39 4.98 -22.40
N PRO A 178 -7.15 4.38 -21.46
CA PRO A 178 -6.78 3.10 -20.85
C PRO A 178 -6.59 2.00 -21.91
N LYS A 179 -5.50 1.24 -21.82
CA LYS A 179 -5.15 0.16 -22.76
C LYS A 179 -5.21 -1.19 -22.03
N PRO A 180 -5.87 -2.22 -22.59
CA PRO A 180 -5.92 -3.56 -21.99
C PRO A 180 -4.51 -4.15 -21.83
N VAL A 181 -4.29 -4.82 -20.69
CA VAL A 181 -3.03 -5.53 -20.36
C VAL A 181 -3.31 -7.02 -20.12
N LEU A 182 -4.24 -7.33 -19.23
CA LEU A 182 -4.67 -8.71 -18.95
C LEU A 182 -6.20 -8.76 -19.08
N THR A 183 -6.68 -9.58 -20.00
CA THR A 183 -8.12 -9.68 -20.35
C THR A 183 -8.63 -11.10 -20.20
N GLY A 184 -9.95 -11.28 -20.32
CA GLY A 184 -10.57 -12.61 -20.30
C GLY A 184 -10.65 -13.23 -18.91
N ILE A 185 -10.52 -12.44 -17.84
CA ILE A 185 -10.84 -12.90 -16.50
C ILE A 185 -12.37 -13.01 -16.42
N PRO A 186 -12.93 -14.18 -16.09
CA PRO A 186 -14.39 -14.38 -16.09
C PRO A 186 -15.14 -13.33 -15.27
N ARG A 187 -16.27 -12.89 -15.83
CA ARG A 187 -17.27 -12.06 -15.16
C ARG A 187 -18.48 -12.91 -14.76
N GLY A 188 -18.96 -12.74 -13.55
CA GLY A 188 -20.13 -13.42 -13.02
C GLY A 188 -21.23 -12.47 -12.54
N ALA A 189 -22.30 -13.03 -12.03
CA ALA A 189 -23.31 -12.28 -11.28
C ALA A 189 -22.76 -11.78 -9.93
N THR A 190 -21.77 -12.47 -9.39
CA THR A 190 -21.02 -12.16 -8.16
C THR A 190 -19.57 -12.57 -8.35
N GLY A 191 -18.70 -12.25 -7.37
CA GLY A 191 -17.29 -12.65 -7.42
C GLY A 191 -16.48 -11.93 -8.50
N ASN A 192 -16.86 -10.71 -8.86
CA ASN A 192 -16.11 -9.87 -9.83
C ASN A 192 -15.07 -9.00 -9.13
N ARG A 193 -15.22 -8.81 -7.83
CA ARG A 193 -14.29 -8.03 -7.04
C ARG A 193 -12.89 -8.67 -7.11
N GLY A 194 -11.89 -7.81 -7.09
CA GLY A 194 -10.50 -8.19 -7.00
C GLY A 194 -9.67 -7.03 -6.47
N SER A 195 -8.40 -7.27 -6.21
CA SER A 195 -7.47 -6.27 -5.72
C SER A 195 -6.13 -6.41 -6.44
N LEU A 196 -5.55 -5.28 -6.79
CA LEU A 196 -4.31 -5.16 -7.56
C LEU A 196 -3.27 -4.42 -6.73
N ALA A 197 -2.04 -4.94 -6.68
CA ALA A 197 -0.92 -4.33 -5.99
C ALA A 197 0.41 -4.54 -6.76
N ARG A 198 1.47 -3.89 -6.31
CA ARG A 198 2.85 -4.23 -6.69
C ARG A 198 3.38 -5.32 -5.76
N ASP A 199 4.22 -6.21 -6.28
CA ASP A 199 4.92 -7.21 -5.45
C ASP A 199 6.25 -6.69 -4.90
N HIS A 200 6.62 -5.43 -5.20
CA HIS A 200 7.91 -4.80 -4.90
C HIS A 200 9.14 -5.59 -5.39
N ARG A 201 8.94 -6.54 -6.32
CA ARG A 201 9.97 -7.39 -6.94
C ARG A 201 9.94 -7.29 -8.47
N GLY A 202 9.41 -6.19 -8.99
CA GLY A 202 9.33 -5.88 -10.42
C GLY A 202 8.12 -6.45 -11.14
N ALA A 203 7.06 -6.86 -10.42
CA ALA A 203 5.84 -7.36 -11.02
C ALA A 203 4.57 -6.78 -10.36
N LEU A 204 3.44 -7.01 -11.03
CA LEU A 204 2.10 -6.76 -10.51
C LEU A 204 1.52 -8.07 -9.97
N VAL A 205 0.76 -7.97 -8.89
CA VAL A 205 -0.02 -9.08 -8.33
C VAL A 205 -1.50 -8.71 -8.27
N LEU A 206 -2.35 -9.63 -8.71
CA LEU A 206 -3.79 -9.45 -8.76
C LEU A 206 -4.49 -10.62 -8.10
N ALA A 207 -5.34 -10.33 -7.13
CA ALA A 207 -6.30 -11.29 -6.60
C ALA A 207 -7.62 -11.17 -7.39
N THR A 208 -8.13 -12.25 -7.95
CA THR A 208 -9.39 -12.29 -8.69
C THR A 208 -10.45 -13.06 -7.93
N GLY A 209 -11.69 -12.57 -7.94
CA GLY A 209 -12.83 -13.33 -7.46
C GLY A 209 -13.14 -14.55 -8.35
N ASP A 210 -13.95 -15.45 -7.83
CA ASP A 210 -14.28 -16.70 -8.53
C ASP A 210 -15.34 -16.55 -9.63
N ALA A 211 -15.93 -15.36 -9.76
CA ALA A 211 -17.02 -15.05 -10.69
C ALA A 211 -18.24 -15.99 -10.55
N GLY A 212 -18.37 -16.68 -9.39
CA GLY A 212 -19.40 -17.68 -9.15
C GLY A 212 -19.25 -18.93 -10.02
N VAL A 213 -18.10 -19.16 -10.64
CA VAL A 213 -17.84 -20.36 -11.44
C VAL A 213 -17.05 -21.39 -10.64
N ALA A 214 -17.27 -22.69 -10.96
CA ALA A 214 -16.53 -23.75 -10.34
C ALA A 214 -15.03 -23.63 -10.61
N ALA A 215 -14.21 -24.13 -9.69
CA ALA A 215 -12.75 -24.10 -9.80
C ALA A 215 -12.28 -24.78 -11.10
N ASP A 216 -11.90 -23.97 -12.07
CA ASP A 216 -11.30 -24.41 -13.33
C ASP A 216 -9.80 -24.04 -13.30
N PRO A 217 -8.90 -25.03 -13.42
CA PRO A 217 -7.46 -24.75 -13.46
C PRO A 217 -7.02 -23.83 -14.60
N LYS A 218 -7.77 -23.80 -15.70
CA LYS A 218 -7.49 -22.94 -16.87
C LYS A 218 -8.07 -21.55 -16.74
N SER A 219 -9.04 -21.34 -15.84
CA SER A 219 -9.67 -20.06 -15.60
C SER A 219 -8.74 -19.13 -14.81
N LEU A 220 -8.82 -17.83 -15.11
CA LEU A 220 -8.17 -16.78 -14.32
C LEU A 220 -9.02 -16.30 -13.14
N ALA A 221 -10.24 -16.84 -12.94
CA ALA A 221 -11.08 -16.58 -11.79
C ALA A 221 -10.62 -17.35 -10.55
N GLY A 222 -10.74 -16.76 -9.37
CA GLY A 222 -10.37 -17.38 -8.10
C GLY A 222 -8.87 -17.61 -7.94
N LYS A 223 -8.04 -16.70 -8.45
CA LYS A 223 -6.58 -16.84 -8.52
C LYS A 223 -5.86 -15.65 -7.92
N VAL A 224 -4.63 -15.89 -7.49
CA VAL A 224 -3.60 -14.85 -7.42
C VAL A 224 -2.78 -14.94 -8.70
N LEU A 225 -2.75 -13.86 -9.46
CA LEU A 225 -2.01 -13.74 -10.71
C LEU A 225 -0.80 -12.84 -10.48
N ARG A 226 0.35 -13.18 -11.11
CA ARG A 226 1.56 -12.37 -11.07
C ARG A 226 2.10 -12.20 -12.49
N PHE A 227 2.22 -10.95 -12.93
CA PHE A 227 2.49 -10.60 -14.32
C PHE A 227 3.28 -9.28 -14.41
N THR A 228 3.89 -9.06 -15.57
CA THR A 228 4.64 -7.84 -15.90
C THR A 228 3.71 -6.74 -16.42
N GLY A 229 4.20 -5.50 -16.54
CA GLY A 229 3.41 -4.37 -17.00
C GLY A 229 2.84 -4.48 -18.42
N ASP A 230 3.28 -5.45 -19.21
CA ASP A 230 2.74 -5.81 -20.53
C ASP A 230 1.75 -7.00 -20.48
N GLY A 231 1.50 -7.57 -19.29
CA GLY A 231 0.60 -8.70 -19.08
C GLY A 231 1.22 -10.07 -19.24
N ALA A 232 2.51 -10.16 -19.54
CA ALA A 232 3.21 -11.44 -19.62
C ALA A 232 3.40 -12.07 -18.23
N PRO A 233 3.51 -13.40 -18.13
CA PRO A 233 3.87 -14.06 -16.88
C PRO A 233 5.18 -13.50 -16.31
N ALA A 234 5.16 -13.10 -15.03
CA ALA A 234 6.36 -12.55 -14.40
C ALA A 234 7.44 -13.61 -14.18
N PRO A 235 8.74 -13.27 -14.29
CA PRO A 235 9.84 -14.16 -13.99
C PRO A 235 9.73 -14.73 -12.57
N GLY A 236 10.00 -16.02 -12.39
CA GLY A 236 9.92 -16.70 -11.10
C GLY A 236 8.52 -17.20 -10.73
N ASN A 237 7.53 -17.11 -11.62
CA ASN A 237 6.27 -17.81 -11.44
C ASN A 237 6.46 -19.33 -11.38
N PRO A 238 5.66 -20.07 -10.59
CA PRO A 238 5.86 -21.50 -10.37
C PRO A 238 5.69 -22.38 -11.62
N THR A 239 4.89 -21.90 -12.58
CA THR A 239 4.67 -22.57 -13.86
C THR A 239 5.13 -21.65 -14.98
N ALA A 240 6.07 -22.10 -15.79
CA ALA A 240 6.56 -21.35 -16.93
C ALA A 240 5.39 -21.01 -17.90
N GLY A 241 5.34 -19.78 -18.37
CA GLY A 241 4.30 -19.31 -19.29
C GLY A 241 2.91 -19.08 -18.64
N SER A 242 2.78 -19.22 -17.33
CA SER A 242 1.53 -18.97 -16.60
C SER A 242 1.64 -17.75 -15.71
N THR A 243 0.61 -16.92 -15.72
CA THR A 243 0.45 -15.82 -14.76
C THR A 243 -0.02 -16.28 -13.39
N VAL A 244 -0.50 -17.52 -13.24
CA VAL A 244 -1.07 -18.04 -12.00
C VAL A 244 0.02 -18.25 -10.97
N LEU A 245 -0.06 -17.53 -9.85
CA LEU A 245 0.82 -17.66 -8.69
C LEU A 245 0.26 -18.63 -7.66
N ALA A 246 -1.05 -18.51 -7.36
CA ALA A 246 -1.79 -19.35 -6.43
C ALA A 246 -3.27 -19.41 -6.85
N SER A 247 -4.05 -20.35 -6.26
CA SER A 247 -5.48 -20.55 -6.57
C SER A 247 -6.28 -20.83 -5.30
N GLY A 248 -7.60 -20.64 -5.38
CA GLY A 248 -8.51 -20.96 -4.27
C GLY A 248 -9.15 -19.74 -3.62
N LEU A 249 -9.15 -18.58 -4.29
CA LEU A 249 -9.89 -17.40 -3.85
C LEU A 249 -11.36 -17.45 -4.26
N HIS A 250 -12.21 -16.76 -3.50
CA HIS A 250 -13.65 -16.64 -3.72
C HIS A 250 -14.03 -15.18 -3.97
N SER A 251 -13.93 -14.32 -2.96
CA SER A 251 -14.25 -12.90 -3.05
C SER A 251 -13.17 -12.07 -2.34
N PRO A 252 -12.00 -11.92 -2.97
CA PRO A 252 -10.88 -11.23 -2.35
C PRO A 252 -11.20 -9.74 -2.15
N GLY A 253 -10.82 -9.24 -0.97
CA GLY A 253 -11.00 -7.84 -0.61
C GLY A 253 -9.76 -7.00 -0.83
N GLY A 254 -8.57 -7.57 -0.58
CA GLY A 254 -7.28 -6.91 -0.68
C GLY A 254 -6.16 -7.88 -0.97
N ILE A 255 -5.12 -7.42 -1.66
CA ILE A 255 -3.83 -8.07 -1.78
C ILE A 255 -2.76 -7.05 -1.44
N CYS A 256 -1.79 -7.43 -0.63
CA CYS A 256 -0.72 -6.55 -0.20
C CYS A 256 0.61 -7.31 -0.10
N SER A 257 1.69 -6.62 -0.43
CA SER A 257 3.04 -7.15 -0.29
C SER A 257 3.85 -6.25 0.63
N SER A 258 4.74 -6.84 1.43
CA SER A 258 5.73 -6.07 2.17
C SER A 258 6.64 -5.30 1.20
N LEU A 259 7.16 -4.14 1.64
CA LEU A 259 7.98 -3.29 0.76
C LEU A 259 9.26 -3.98 0.28
N ASP A 260 9.79 -4.93 1.07
CA ASP A 260 10.92 -5.79 0.69
C ASP A 260 10.54 -6.93 -0.28
N GLY A 261 9.25 -7.08 -0.58
CA GLY A 261 8.71 -8.10 -1.47
C GLY A 261 8.83 -9.55 -0.97
N THR A 262 9.16 -9.76 0.31
CA THR A 262 9.35 -11.12 0.87
C THR A 262 8.04 -11.80 1.21
N GLN A 263 6.99 -11.03 1.50
CA GLN A 263 5.69 -11.52 1.92
C GLN A 263 4.58 -10.93 1.07
N THR A 264 3.62 -11.77 0.69
CA THR A 264 2.38 -11.34 0.03
C THR A 264 1.21 -11.98 0.76
N TRP A 265 0.23 -11.15 1.10
CA TRP A 265 -0.98 -11.51 1.80
C TRP A 265 -2.20 -11.21 0.95
N VAL A 266 -3.25 -12.01 1.12
CA VAL A 266 -4.54 -11.78 0.45
C VAL A 266 -5.67 -12.05 1.43
N THR A 267 -6.60 -11.11 1.52
CA THR A 267 -7.86 -11.29 2.25
C THR A 267 -8.90 -11.89 1.34
N ASP A 268 -9.71 -12.80 1.85
CA ASP A 268 -10.77 -13.43 1.09
C ASP A 268 -12.02 -13.65 1.93
N ARG A 269 -13.18 -13.48 1.33
CA ARG A 269 -14.48 -13.73 1.96
C ARG A 269 -15.03 -15.04 1.41
N THR A 270 -15.03 -16.06 2.27
CA THR A 270 -15.59 -17.36 1.92
C THR A 270 -17.01 -17.50 2.45
N ALA A 271 -17.71 -18.57 2.09
CA ALA A 271 -19.04 -18.86 2.63
C ALA A 271 -19.00 -19.12 4.16
N ALA A 272 -17.91 -19.69 4.67
CA ALA A 272 -17.77 -20.09 6.06
C ALA A 272 -17.20 -18.99 6.98
N ALA A 273 -16.21 -18.22 6.48
CA ALA A 273 -15.49 -17.23 7.27
C ALA A 273 -14.86 -16.18 6.36
N ASP A 274 -14.49 -15.05 6.92
CA ASP A 274 -13.50 -14.17 6.33
C ASP A 274 -12.10 -14.68 6.71
N VAL A 275 -11.15 -14.60 5.79
CA VAL A 275 -9.83 -15.23 5.98
C VAL A 275 -8.70 -14.34 5.46
N LEU A 276 -7.52 -14.55 5.98
CA LEU A 276 -6.26 -14.00 5.49
C LEU A 276 -5.34 -15.16 5.11
N TYR A 277 -4.92 -15.18 3.85
CA TYR A 277 -3.95 -16.14 3.36
C TYR A 277 -2.57 -15.51 3.19
N ARG A 278 -1.54 -16.25 3.52
CA ARG A 278 -0.20 -15.99 3.03
C ARG A 278 -0.05 -16.64 1.65
N VAL A 279 0.33 -15.87 0.65
CA VAL A 279 0.49 -16.39 -0.70
C VAL A 279 1.83 -17.12 -0.81
N THR A 280 1.76 -18.41 -1.09
CA THR A 280 2.94 -19.23 -1.39
C THR A 280 2.89 -19.65 -2.86
N PRO A 281 3.89 -19.29 -3.68
CA PRO A 281 3.89 -19.62 -5.10
C PRO A 281 3.67 -21.12 -5.36
N GLY A 282 2.75 -21.44 -6.28
CA GLY A 282 2.43 -22.81 -6.67
C GLY A 282 1.57 -23.61 -5.69
N LYS A 283 1.11 -22.97 -4.60
CA LYS A 283 0.23 -23.63 -3.62
C LYS A 283 -1.21 -23.17 -3.76
N ALA A 284 -2.15 -24.08 -3.49
CA ALA A 284 -3.55 -23.72 -3.32
C ALA A 284 -3.76 -23.04 -1.96
N LEU A 285 -4.63 -22.03 -1.92
CA LEU A 285 -5.00 -21.30 -0.72
C LEU A 285 -6.09 -22.03 0.04
N THR A 286 -5.73 -23.13 0.70
CA THR A 286 -6.66 -24.00 1.45
C THR A 286 -6.53 -23.88 2.96
N SER A 287 -5.39 -23.31 3.42
CA SER A 287 -5.10 -23.15 4.85
C SER A 287 -4.85 -21.68 5.13
N PRO A 288 -5.83 -20.95 5.69
CA PRO A 288 -5.66 -19.56 6.03
C PRO A 288 -4.64 -19.39 7.17
N ALA A 289 -3.86 -18.33 7.12
CA ALA A 289 -2.99 -17.93 8.22
C ALA A 289 -3.81 -17.36 9.41
N TRP A 290 -4.97 -16.75 9.09
CA TRP A 290 -5.94 -16.29 10.07
C TRP A 290 -7.37 -16.41 9.54
N SER A 291 -8.34 -16.61 10.44
CA SER A 291 -9.77 -16.75 10.12
C SER A 291 -10.64 -15.95 11.09
N TRP A 292 -11.65 -15.28 10.55
CA TRP A 292 -12.70 -14.58 11.29
C TRP A 292 -14.05 -15.24 11.03
N PRO A 293 -14.52 -16.12 11.94
CA PRO A 293 -15.83 -16.78 11.78
C PRO A 293 -17.02 -15.82 11.85
N ASP A 294 -16.85 -14.69 12.54
CA ASP A 294 -17.83 -13.61 12.70
C ASP A 294 -17.99 -12.74 11.44
N ARG A 295 -17.13 -12.94 10.43
CA ARG A 295 -17.19 -12.31 9.11
C ARG A 295 -17.28 -10.77 9.17
N PRO A 296 -16.24 -10.10 9.70
CA PRO A 296 -16.22 -8.65 9.86
C PRO A 296 -16.11 -7.88 8.54
N GLY A 297 -16.04 -8.58 7.39
CA GLY A 297 -15.93 -8.03 6.06
C GLY A 297 -14.52 -7.63 5.70
N VAL A 298 -13.57 -8.59 5.75
CA VAL A 298 -12.17 -8.33 5.39
C VAL A 298 -12.09 -7.70 3.99
N SER A 299 -11.23 -6.68 3.86
CA SER A 299 -11.04 -5.96 2.60
C SER A 299 -9.56 -5.60 2.41
N GLY A 300 -9.19 -4.36 2.13
CA GLY A 300 -7.82 -3.96 1.91
C GLY A 300 -6.87 -4.39 3.02
N CYS A 301 -5.61 -4.56 2.68
CA CYS A 301 -4.55 -4.86 3.63
C CYS A 301 -3.29 -4.04 3.37
N ALA A 302 -2.44 -3.89 4.40
CA ALA A 302 -1.09 -3.36 4.31
C ALA A 302 -0.17 -4.25 5.16
N ALA A 303 1.01 -4.57 4.66
CA ALA A 303 1.94 -5.48 5.34
C ALA A 303 3.28 -4.79 5.58
N THR A 304 3.69 -4.75 6.85
CA THR A 304 5.04 -4.39 7.28
C THR A 304 5.76 -5.64 7.79
N PRO A 305 7.07 -5.61 8.06
CA PRO A 305 7.76 -6.79 8.60
C PRO A 305 7.16 -7.33 9.91
N GLU A 306 6.59 -6.46 10.75
CA GLU A 306 6.09 -6.82 12.09
C GLU A 306 4.57 -6.96 12.17
N LEU A 307 3.82 -6.39 11.22
CA LEU A 307 2.35 -6.29 11.29
C LEU A 307 1.71 -6.52 9.92
N VAL A 308 0.57 -7.22 9.94
CA VAL A 308 -0.37 -7.19 8.82
C VAL A 308 -1.63 -6.45 9.27
N TRP A 309 -1.91 -5.34 8.61
CA TRP A 309 -3.12 -4.56 8.82
C TRP A 309 -4.20 -5.01 7.85
N VAL A 310 -5.42 -5.17 8.35
CA VAL A 310 -6.58 -5.60 7.55
C VAL A 310 -7.75 -4.69 7.85
N ALA A 311 -8.37 -4.18 6.80
CA ALA A 311 -9.59 -3.40 6.90
C ALA A 311 -10.80 -4.32 7.06
N MET A 312 -11.69 -3.97 7.99
CA MET A 312 -12.92 -4.67 8.32
C MET A 312 -14.11 -3.83 7.85
N ALA A 313 -14.38 -3.84 6.54
CA ALA A 313 -15.34 -2.95 5.90
C ALA A 313 -16.79 -3.12 6.41
N THR A 314 -17.17 -4.29 6.92
CA THR A 314 -18.49 -4.50 7.54
C THR A 314 -18.51 -4.01 8.98
N ALA A 315 -17.50 -4.36 9.76
CA ALA A 315 -17.41 -4.00 11.17
C ALA A 315 -17.02 -2.52 11.41
N GLY A 316 -16.41 -1.85 10.43
CA GLY A 316 -16.09 -0.42 10.49
C GLY A 316 -14.89 -0.09 11.37
N HIS A 317 -13.85 -0.92 11.32
CA HIS A 317 -12.58 -0.70 12.01
C HIS A 317 -11.43 -1.37 11.24
N LEU A 318 -10.21 -1.21 11.71
CA LEU A 318 -9.06 -1.97 11.27
C LEU A 318 -8.67 -3.02 12.31
N GLN A 319 -7.99 -4.07 11.87
CA GLN A 319 -7.28 -4.97 12.76
C GLN A 319 -5.83 -5.09 12.32
N ASN A 320 -4.92 -5.16 13.27
CA ASN A 320 -3.53 -5.50 13.03
C ASN A 320 -3.20 -6.86 13.65
N LEU A 321 -2.41 -7.65 12.93
CA LEU A 321 -1.95 -8.96 13.34
C LEU A 321 -0.43 -8.91 13.49
N PRO A 322 0.11 -9.04 14.73
CA PRO A 322 1.54 -9.10 14.95
C PRO A 322 2.14 -10.36 14.32
N GLN A 323 3.25 -10.20 13.60
CA GLN A 323 3.95 -11.31 12.96
C GLN A 323 5.45 -11.32 13.27
N ALA A 324 6.03 -12.52 13.26
CA ALA A 324 7.46 -12.74 13.23
C ALA A 324 8.02 -12.53 11.80
N PRO A 325 9.35 -12.39 11.65
CA PRO A 325 9.98 -12.20 10.32
C PRO A 325 9.67 -13.31 9.31
N ASP A 326 9.38 -14.52 9.77
CA ASP A 326 8.97 -15.63 8.92
C ASP A 326 7.49 -15.57 8.46
N GLY A 327 6.74 -14.55 8.91
CA GLY A 327 5.32 -14.35 8.62
C GLY A 327 4.37 -15.20 9.46
N THR A 328 4.85 -15.81 10.54
CA THR A 328 3.98 -16.49 11.52
C THR A 328 3.39 -15.45 12.48
N PHE A 329 2.08 -15.51 12.71
CA PHE A 329 1.44 -14.61 13.66
C PHE A 329 1.81 -14.94 15.10
N THR A 330 2.25 -13.92 15.84
CA THR A 330 2.73 -14.06 17.23
C THR A 330 1.69 -13.68 18.26
N GLY A 331 0.52 -13.18 17.84
CA GLY A 331 -0.54 -12.73 18.73
C GLY A 331 -1.91 -12.76 18.06
N LYS A 332 -2.93 -12.37 18.83
CA LYS A 332 -4.29 -12.18 18.32
C LYS A 332 -4.41 -10.82 17.62
N PRO A 333 -5.35 -10.67 16.66
CA PRO A 333 -5.64 -9.38 16.07
C PRO A 333 -6.01 -8.33 17.11
N GLN A 334 -5.50 -7.14 16.94
CA GLN A 334 -5.84 -5.97 17.76
C GLN A 334 -6.69 -5.01 16.96
N ILE A 335 -7.80 -4.57 17.56
CA ILE A 335 -8.69 -3.59 16.93
C ILE A 335 -8.04 -2.21 16.99
N ALA A 336 -8.10 -1.50 15.88
CA ALA A 336 -7.63 -0.13 15.74
C ALA A 336 -8.64 0.69 14.92
N LEU A 337 -8.65 2.00 15.14
CA LEU A 337 -9.50 2.96 14.43
C LEU A 337 -10.98 2.56 14.41
N ALA A 338 -11.48 2.02 15.53
CA ALA A 338 -12.89 1.81 15.74
C ALA A 338 -13.58 3.14 16.12
N ALA A 339 -14.90 3.20 15.96
CA ALA A 339 -15.67 4.35 16.44
C ALA A 339 -15.44 4.58 17.95
N PRO A 340 -15.40 5.85 18.44
CA PRO A 340 -15.66 7.09 17.71
C PRO A 340 -14.47 7.67 16.93
N ASP A 341 -13.25 7.16 17.15
CA ASP A 341 -12.01 7.77 16.66
C ASP A 341 -11.59 7.27 15.25
N GLY A 342 -12.35 6.32 14.71
CA GLY A 342 -12.09 5.73 13.39
C GLY A 342 -12.80 6.46 12.26
N PHE A 343 -12.48 6.02 11.04
CA PHE A 343 -13.05 6.56 9.81
C PHE A 343 -14.26 5.76 9.30
N GLY A 344 -14.79 4.83 10.11
CA GLY A 344 -15.88 3.95 9.74
C GLY A 344 -15.41 2.80 8.82
N LYS A 345 -16.14 2.58 7.73
CA LYS A 345 -15.90 1.46 6.81
C LYS A 345 -14.75 1.75 5.86
N VAL A 346 -13.57 1.32 6.24
CA VAL A 346 -12.38 1.34 5.38
C VAL A 346 -12.39 0.13 4.46
N ASP A 347 -12.05 0.31 3.19
CA ASP A 347 -12.00 -0.76 2.19
C ASP A 347 -10.63 -0.86 1.53
N GLY A 348 -10.31 -0.08 0.49
CA GLY A 348 -9.01 -0.12 -0.18
C GLY A 348 -7.89 0.39 0.73
N MET A 349 -6.73 -0.27 0.67
CA MET A 349 -5.51 0.14 1.36
C MET A 349 -4.30 -0.12 0.50
N ASP A 350 -3.30 0.75 0.60
CA ASP A 350 -1.95 0.53 0.05
C ASP A 350 -0.88 1.12 0.97
N LEU A 351 0.26 0.47 1.06
CA LEU A 351 1.38 0.88 1.91
C LEU A 351 2.22 1.93 1.19
N MET A 352 2.38 3.10 1.80
CA MET A 352 3.23 4.17 1.28
C MET A 352 4.68 4.03 1.78
N THR A 353 4.82 3.87 3.08
CA THR A 353 6.08 3.62 3.78
C THR A 353 5.84 2.51 4.79
N ASP A 354 6.88 2.02 5.46
CA ASP A 354 6.77 1.08 6.58
C ASP A 354 5.96 1.61 7.78
N GLN A 355 5.62 2.90 7.78
CA GLN A 355 4.92 3.59 8.86
C GLN A 355 3.55 4.14 8.45
N ILE A 356 3.29 4.31 7.16
CA ILE A 356 2.10 4.97 6.64
C ILE A 356 1.45 4.15 5.54
N ALA A 357 0.18 3.87 5.71
CA ALA A 357 -0.70 3.38 4.65
C ALA A 357 -1.72 4.45 4.25
N ILE A 358 -2.14 4.42 3.00
CA ILE A 358 -3.28 5.21 2.54
C ILE A 358 -4.48 4.28 2.42
N ALA A 359 -5.65 4.76 2.84
CA ALA A 359 -6.88 3.98 2.81
C ALA A 359 -8.06 4.80 2.28
N GLY A 360 -9.02 4.09 1.71
CA GLY A 360 -10.28 4.66 1.22
C GLY A 360 -11.47 4.19 2.04
N THR A 361 -12.46 5.07 2.26
CA THR A 361 -13.71 4.69 2.94
C THR A 361 -14.85 4.39 1.97
N VAL A 362 -15.82 3.62 2.46
CA VAL A 362 -17.02 3.20 1.72
C VAL A 362 -18.29 3.40 2.54
N ASN A 363 -18.32 4.41 3.40
CA ASN A 363 -19.42 4.68 4.35
C ASN A 363 -20.75 4.94 3.64
N LYS A 364 -20.73 5.57 2.45
CA LYS A 364 -21.91 5.81 1.64
C LYS A 364 -22.61 4.54 1.15
N GLN A 365 -21.92 3.41 1.08
CA GLN A 365 -22.56 2.17 0.64
C GLN A 365 -23.52 1.59 1.67
N SER A 366 -23.15 1.62 2.94
CA SER A 366 -23.95 1.01 4.01
C SER A 366 -23.39 1.41 5.39
N GLY A 367 -23.93 2.40 6.02
CA GLY A 367 -23.50 2.79 7.38
C GLY A 367 -23.80 4.25 7.68
N PRO A 368 -23.52 4.71 8.90
CA PRO A 368 -23.64 6.11 9.25
C PRO A 368 -22.51 6.87 8.51
N ALA A 369 -22.86 7.49 7.38
CA ALA A 369 -21.95 8.38 6.68
C ALA A 369 -21.96 9.75 7.36
N VAL A 370 -20.79 10.38 7.46
CA VAL A 370 -20.65 11.79 7.83
C VAL A 370 -20.67 12.65 6.56
N SER A 371 -20.83 13.97 6.73
CA SER A 371 -20.98 14.88 5.59
C SER A 371 -19.80 14.90 4.63
N SER A 372 -18.58 14.60 5.11
CA SER A 372 -17.34 14.55 4.32
C SER A 372 -17.07 13.21 3.61
N ASP A 373 -17.89 12.18 3.87
CA ASP A 373 -17.69 10.84 3.26
C ASP A 373 -17.98 10.84 1.75
N ASP A 374 -17.41 9.89 0.98
CA ASP A 374 -16.34 8.99 1.34
C ASP A 374 -15.00 9.74 1.32
N ARG A 375 -14.02 9.19 2.01
CA ARG A 375 -12.75 9.88 2.28
C ARG A 375 -11.55 9.03 1.84
N ALA A 376 -10.44 9.71 1.51
CA ALA A 376 -9.11 9.12 1.48
C ALA A 376 -8.36 9.57 2.73
N VAL A 377 -7.71 8.64 3.43
CA VAL A 377 -7.07 8.88 4.73
C VAL A 377 -5.67 8.29 4.78
N ALA A 378 -4.76 8.96 5.48
CA ALA A 378 -3.45 8.41 5.84
C ALA A 378 -3.56 7.75 7.22
N ILE A 379 -3.01 6.55 7.36
CA ILE A 379 -3.10 5.73 8.58
C ILE A 379 -1.69 5.38 9.02
N LEU A 380 -1.39 5.58 10.31
CA LEU A 380 -0.15 5.10 10.91
C LEU A 380 -0.25 3.59 11.14
N VAL A 381 0.69 2.84 10.56
CA VAL A 381 0.73 1.37 10.59
C VAL A 381 1.91 0.84 11.42
N GLN A 382 2.36 1.63 12.39
CA GLN A 382 3.41 1.23 13.31
C GLN A 382 2.88 0.28 14.41
N PRO A 383 3.75 -0.58 14.99
CA PRO A 383 3.45 -1.21 16.26
C PRO A 383 3.11 -0.12 17.28
N GLN A 384 1.98 -0.22 17.96
CA GLN A 384 1.74 0.62 19.12
C GLN A 384 2.84 0.26 20.12
N GLY A 385 3.78 1.18 20.34
CA GLY A 385 4.78 1.04 21.37
C GLY A 385 4.05 0.77 22.68
N GLY A 386 4.28 -0.40 23.27
CA GLY A 386 3.75 -0.71 24.60
C GLY A 386 4.18 0.42 25.50
N GLY A 387 3.23 1.21 26.00
CA GLY A 387 3.49 2.19 27.03
C GLY A 387 4.13 1.43 28.18
N GLY A 388 5.45 1.56 28.32
CA GLY A 388 6.17 1.07 29.47
C GLY A 388 5.57 1.78 30.67
N GLY A 389 4.71 1.07 31.40
CA GLY A 389 4.39 1.45 32.76
C GLY A 389 5.73 1.50 33.49
N ALA A 390 6.16 2.68 33.85
CA ALA A 390 7.15 2.82 34.90
C ALA A 390 6.45 2.41 36.20
N ASP A 391 6.85 1.27 36.77
CA ASP A 391 6.62 0.95 38.17
C ASP A 391 7.43 1.88 39.05
#